data_851b5cebf1d25eb998378c335646b538
#
_entry.id   851b5cebf1d25eb998378c335646b538
#
_cell.length_a   1.000
_cell.length_b   1.000
_cell.length_c   1.000
_cell.angle_alpha   90.00
_cell.angle_beta   90.00
_cell.angle_gamma   90.00
#
_symmetry.space_group_name_H-M   'P 1'
#
loop_
_entity.id
_entity.type
_entity.pdbx_description
1 polymer ?
#
loop_
_entity_poly.entity_id
_entity_poly.type
_entity_poly.pdbx_seq_one_letter_code
_entity_poly.pdbx_strand_id
1 'polypeptide(L)'
;MHPVLLTVLQRLALGLATLFAVSIIIFISIEMLPGDFGQAVLGQAALPETVAAFRRELGLDKPPYIRYFDWIAAVFQGDLGTSFSGRAASGQDRSREVVDLIAPRLQNTLFLAGVTALVSVPLALILGISTALYRNSIYDRSINTVTLTTISFPEFFVAYILILFL
;
A
#
# COMPACT_ATOMS: atom_id res chain seq x y z
N MET A 1 -10.93 -12.53 30.78
CA MET A 1 -10.61 -11.51 29.75
C MET A 1 -11.91 -11.07 29.12
N HIS A 2 -12.08 -9.76 28.88
CA HIS A 2 -13.30 -9.22 28.25
C HIS A 2 -13.44 -9.84 26.85
N PRO A 3 -14.60 -10.38 26.43
CA PRO A 3 -14.76 -11.04 25.12
C PRO A 3 -14.38 -10.13 23.96
N VAL A 4 -14.60 -8.84 24.09
CA VAL A 4 -14.19 -7.83 23.09
C VAL A 4 -12.66 -7.78 22.92
N LEU A 5 -11.90 -7.78 24.04
CA LEU A 5 -10.44 -7.76 23.99
C LEU A 5 -9.89 -9.01 23.32
N LEU A 6 -10.46 -10.17 23.62
CA LEU A 6 -10.06 -11.42 22.96
C LEU A 6 -10.28 -11.38 21.45
N THR A 7 -11.43 -10.88 21.01
CA THR A 7 -11.76 -10.73 19.59
C THR A 7 -10.79 -9.76 18.89
N VAL A 8 -10.46 -8.64 19.53
CA VAL A 8 -9.49 -7.67 18.98
C VAL A 8 -8.11 -8.30 18.85
N LEU A 9 -7.63 -8.99 19.88
CA LEU A 9 -6.33 -9.65 19.87
C LEU A 9 -6.27 -10.75 18.79
N GLN A 10 -7.32 -11.55 18.64
CA GLN A 10 -7.40 -12.57 17.59
C GLN A 10 -7.35 -11.94 16.19
N ARG A 11 -8.07 -10.85 15.96
CA ARG A 11 -8.04 -10.15 14.68
C ARG A 11 -6.67 -9.53 14.38
N LEU A 12 -6.02 -8.93 15.37
CA LEU A 12 -4.66 -8.41 15.23
C LEU A 12 -3.66 -9.53 14.92
N ALA A 13 -3.74 -10.65 15.64
CA ALA A 13 -2.86 -11.79 15.41
C ALA A 13 -3.05 -12.39 14.00
N LEU A 14 -4.30 -12.53 13.55
CA LEU A 14 -4.60 -12.99 12.18
C LEU A 14 -4.09 -11.98 11.14
N GLY A 15 -4.25 -10.68 11.38
CA GLY A 15 -3.74 -9.64 10.51
C GLY A 15 -2.21 -9.70 10.37
N LEU A 16 -1.50 -9.83 11.49
CA LEU A 16 -0.04 -10.00 11.49
C LEU A 16 0.40 -11.29 10.79
N ALA A 17 -0.30 -12.40 11.04
CA ALA A 17 -0.02 -13.66 10.36
C ALA A 17 -0.23 -13.54 8.83
N THR A 18 -1.27 -12.85 8.41
CA THR A 18 -1.53 -12.58 6.98
C THR A 18 -0.44 -11.72 6.37
N LEU A 19 -0.02 -10.63 7.03
CA LEU A 19 1.08 -9.78 6.57
C LEU A 19 2.37 -10.58 6.43
N PHE A 20 2.68 -11.41 7.41
CA PHE A 20 3.86 -12.28 7.38
C PHE A 20 3.79 -13.28 6.23
N ALA A 21 2.66 -13.96 6.04
CA ALA A 21 2.47 -14.89 4.93
C ALA A 21 2.61 -14.20 3.57
N VAL A 22 2.00 -13.02 3.39
CA VAL A 22 2.10 -12.24 2.16
C VAL A 22 3.54 -11.79 1.91
N SER A 23 4.28 -11.35 2.93
CA SER A 23 5.68 -10.94 2.77
C SER A 23 6.57 -12.10 2.30
N ILE A 24 6.35 -13.33 2.83
CA ILE A 24 7.06 -14.53 2.37
C ILE A 24 6.73 -14.84 0.90
N ILE A 25 5.44 -14.80 0.55
CA ILE A 25 5.02 -15.08 -0.84
C ILE A 25 5.65 -14.09 -1.81
N ILE A 26 5.63 -12.79 -1.48
CA ILE A 26 6.25 -11.74 -2.31
C ILE A 26 7.76 -11.99 -2.42
N PHE A 27 8.43 -12.25 -1.30
CA PHE A 27 9.86 -12.49 -1.29
C PHE A 27 10.25 -13.69 -2.17
N ILE A 28 9.57 -14.83 -2.01
CA ILE A 28 9.79 -16.02 -2.83
C ILE A 28 9.50 -15.72 -4.31
N SER A 29 8.42 -15.01 -4.59
CA SER A 29 8.06 -14.65 -5.97
C SER A 29 9.14 -13.82 -6.65
N ILE A 30 9.74 -12.86 -5.95
CA ILE A 30 10.84 -12.05 -6.47
C ILE A 30 12.10 -12.90 -6.66
N GLU A 31 12.39 -13.80 -5.73
CA GLU A 31 13.56 -14.70 -5.80
C GLU A 31 13.45 -15.67 -6.98
N MET A 32 12.24 -16.09 -7.33
CA MET A 32 11.98 -16.99 -8.47
C MET A 32 11.95 -16.27 -9.83
N LEU A 33 12.02 -14.93 -9.87
CA LEU A 33 12.05 -14.22 -11.15
C LEU A 33 13.30 -14.63 -11.95
N PRO A 34 13.14 -15.02 -13.21
CA PRO A 34 14.28 -15.31 -14.05
C PRO A 34 15.06 -14.04 -14.36
N GLY A 35 16.37 -14.09 -14.20
CA GLY A 35 17.27 -12.97 -14.50
C GLY A 35 18.15 -12.60 -13.32
N ASP A 36 19.15 -11.77 -13.59
CA ASP A 36 20.05 -11.23 -12.57
C ASP A 36 19.57 -9.85 -12.16
N PHE A 37 19.28 -9.67 -10.87
CA PHE A 37 18.84 -8.37 -10.33
C PHE A 37 19.88 -7.27 -10.59
N GLY A 38 21.17 -7.59 -10.45
CA GLY A 38 22.26 -6.66 -10.74
C GLY A 38 22.24 -6.19 -12.20
N GLN A 39 22.04 -7.11 -13.14
CA GLN A 39 21.88 -6.76 -14.56
C GLN A 39 20.59 -5.98 -14.85
N ALA A 40 19.49 -6.33 -14.17
CA ALA A 40 18.23 -5.61 -14.34
C ALA A 40 18.33 -4.14 -13.90
N VAL A 41 19.07 -3.87 -12.83
CA VAL A 41 19.27 -2.50 -12.30
C VAL A 41 20.33 -1.72 -13.08
N LEU A 42 21.47 -2.34 -13.37
CA LEU A 42 22.61 -1.68 -14.03
C LEU A 42 22.48 -1.64 -15.57
N GLY A 43 21.58 -2.45 -16.12
CA GLY A 43 21.37 -2.58 -17.56
C GLY A 43 22.25 -3.66 -18.20
N GLN A 44 21.86 -4.10 -19.39
CA GLN A 44 22.55 -5.19 -20.12
C GLN A 44 23.97 -4.83 -20.59
N ALA A 45 24.30 -3.55 -20.64
CA ALA A 45 25.63 -3.07 -21.02
C ALA A 45 26.63 -3.00 -19.84
N ALA A 46 26.20 -3.35 -18.62
CA ALA A 46 27.07 -3.33 -17.45
C ALA A 46 28.15 -4.42 -17.55
N LEU A 47 29.37 -4.03 -17.19
CA LEU A 47 30.48 -4.98 -17.15
C LEU A 47 30.24 -6.06 -16.09
N PRO A 48 30.59 -7.33 -16.35
CA PRO A 48 30.40 -8.41 -15.39
C PRO A 48 31.01 -8.15 -14.00
N GLU A 49 32.15 -7.46 -13.96
CA GLU A 49 32.81 -7.07 -12.71
C GLU A 49 31.97 -6.07 -11.89
N THR A 50 31.34 -5.11 -12.57
CA THR A 50 30.45 -4.11 -11.92
C THR A 50 29.19 -4.80 -11.36
N VAL A 51 28.62 -5.73 -12.10
CA VAL A 51 27.46 -6.52 -11.65
C VAL A 51 27.85 -7.36 -10.43
N ALA A 52 29.02 -8.02 -10.46
CA ALA A 52 29.50 -8.83 -9.34
C ALA A 52 29.80 -7.98 -8.08
N ALA A 53 30.35 -6.78 -8.26
CA ALA A 53 30.59 -5.84 -7.17
C ALA A 53 29.24 -5.39 -6.54
N PHE A 54 28.29 -5.03 -7.37
CA PHE A 54 26.94 -4.62 -6.95
C PHE A 54 26.18 -5.73 -6.22
N ARG A 55 26.28 -6.97 -6.67
CA ARG A 55 25.70 -8.12 -5.97
C ARG A 55 26.26 -8.30 -4.57
N ARG A 56 27.58 -8.16 -4.43
CA ARG A 56 28.26 -8.24 -3.11
C ARG A 56 27.85 -7.09 -2.19
N GLU A 57 27.77 -5.87 -2.73
CA GLU A 57 27.34 -4.68 -1.98
C GLU A 57 25.92 -4.88 -1.39
N LEU A 58 25.01 -5.48 -2.16
CA LEU A 58 23.62 -5.75 -1.74
C LEU A 58 23.48 -7.06 -0.95
N GLY A 59 24.55 -7.80 -0.76
CA GLY A 59 24.51 -9.10 -0.07
C GLY A 59 23.67 -10.15 -0.79
N LEU A 60 23.51 -10.04 -2.11
CA LEU A 60 22.74 -11.01 -2.91
C LEU A 60 23.42 -12.39 -2.97
N ASP A 61 24.66 -12.46 -2.57
CA ASP A 61 25.43 -13.71 -2.45
C ASP A 61 25.06 -14.52 -1.18
N LYS A 62 24.35 -13.87 -0.23
CA LYS A 62 23.85 -14.56 0.97
C LYS A 62 22.66 -15.48 0.61
N PRO A 63 22.47 -16.58 1.35
CA PRO A 63 21.29 -17.44 1.21
C PRO A 63 20.00 -16.64 1.33
N PRO A 64 18.95 -16.95 0.53
CA PRO A 64 17.69 -16.19 0.50
C PRO A 64 17.02 -16.03 1.87
N TYR A 65 17.03 -17.08 2.68
CA TYR A 65 16.42 -17.01 4.02
C TYR A 65 17.13 -16.02 4.95
N ILE A 66 18.46 -15.89 4.85
CA ILE A 66 19.21 -14.90 5.65
C ILE A 66 18.82 -13.48 5.19
N ARG A 67 18.75 -13.24 3.89
CA ARG A 67 18.33 -11.94 3.34
C ARG A 67 16.91 -11.56 3.78
N TYR A 68 16.01 -12.55 3.82
CA TYR A 68 14.64 -12.31 4.30
C TYR A 68 14.61 -11.88 5.77
N PHE A 69 15.32 -12.60 6.64
CA PHE A 69 15.36 -12.25 8.06
C PHE A 69 16.12 -10.94 8.33
N ASP A 70 17.21 -10.67 7.61
CA ASP A 70 17.93 -9.39 7.69
C ASP A 70 16.97 -8.23 7.31
N TRP A 71 16.20 -8.41 6.24
CA TRP A 71 15.21 -7.42 5.80
C TRP A 71 14.08 -7.22 6.82
N ILE A 72 13.51 -8.28 7.38
CA ILE A 72 12.48 -8.18 8.42
C ILE A 72 13.03 -7.45 9.65
N ALA A 73 14.26 -7.76 10.07
CA ALA A 73 14.90 -7.09 11.20
C ALA A 73 15.10 -5.58 10.94
N ALA A 74 15.50 -5.20 9.73
CA ALA A 74 15.62 -3.81 9.30
C ALA A 74 14.26 -3.08 9.32
N VAL A 75 13.20 -3.71 8.82
CA VAL A 75 11.83 -3.17 8.84
C VAL A 75 11.38 -2.85 10.27
N PHE A 76 11.65 -3.73 11.24
CA PHE A 76 11.33 -3.46 12.65
C PHE A 76 12.14 -2.31 13.25
N GLN A 77 13.28 -1.95 12.66
CA GLN A 77 14.09 -0.78 13.04
C GLN A 77 13.68 0.49 12.28
N GLY A 78 12.69 0.41 11.40
CA GLY A 78 12.21 1.52 10.59
C GLY A 78 12.96 1.69 9.26
N ASP A 79 13.90 0.81 8.95
CA ASP A 79 14.61 0.78 7.68
C ASP A 79 13.84 -0.09 6.68
N LEU A 80 13.22 0.56 5.69
CA LEU A 80 12.50 -0.10 4.59
C LEU A 80 13.42 -0.40 3.40
N GLY A 81 14.70 -0.07 3.51
CA GLY A 81 15.69 -0.27 2.46
C GLY A 81 15.68 0.83 1.40
N THR A 82 16.44 0.59 0.36
CA THR A 82 16.69 1.55 -0.73
C THR A 82 16.10 1.05 -2.04
N SER A 83 15.42 1.94 -2.77
CA SER A 83 14.92 1.68 -4.11
C SER A 83 15.99 2.00 -5.15
N PHE A 84 16.35 1.02 -5.95
CA PHE A 84 17.35 1.14 -7.03
C PHE A 84 16.75 1.49 -8.39
N SER A 85 15.47 1.84 -8.46
CA SER A 85 14.74 2.14 -9.70
C SER A 85 15.32 3.30 -10.53
N GLY A 86 16.24 4.06 -9.99
CA GLY A 86 16.90 5.17 -10.69
C GLY A 86 18.41 4.99 -10.89
N ARG A 87 18.97 3.83 -10.53
CA ARG A 87 20.40 3.56 -10.70
C ARG A 87 20.66 3.09 -12.13
N ALA A 88 21.43 3.84 -12.87
CA ALA A 88 21.85 3.50 -14.23
C ALA A 88 23.31 3.11 -14.24
N ALA A 89 23.72 2.28 -15.23
CA ALA A 89 25.11 1.91 -15.47
C ALA A 89 26.05 3.11 -15.72
N SER A 90 25.50 4.29 -15.99
CA SER A 90 26.22 5.56 -16.21
C SER A 90 26.82 6.19 -14.96
N GLY A 91 26.73 5.53 -13.78
CA GLY A 91 27.30 6.03 -12.52
C GLY A 91 26.50 7.12 -11.82
N GLN A 92 25.35 7.53 -12.35
CA GLN A 92 24.42 8.39 -11.62
C GLN A 92 23.60 7.53 -10.64
N ASP A 93 24.00 7.58 -9.39
CA ASP A 93 23.22 6.95 -8.31
C ASP A 93 22.02 7.84 -7.98
N ARG A 94 20.83 7.43 -8.45
CA ARG A 94 19.55 8.03 -8.09
C ARG A 94 18.76 7.12 -7.16
N SER A 95 19.47 6.27 -6.43
CA SER A 95 18.81 5.46 -5.40
C SER A 95 18.19 6.38 -4.35
N ARG A 96 17.00 6.02 -3.88
CA ARG A 96 16.28 6.77 -2.85
C ARG A 96 15.83 5.79 -1.77
N GLU A 97 15.82 6.26 -0.55
CA GLU A 97 15.23 5.48 0.54
C GLU A 97 13.75 5.24 0.25
N VAL A 98 13.29 4.03 0.53
CA VAL A 98 11.89 3.64 0.32
C VAL A 98 10.97 4.49 1.19
N VAL A 99 11.42 4.86 2.40
CA VAL A 99 10.70 5.78 3.30
C VAL A 99 10.40 7.12 2.62
N ASP A 100 11.39 7.71 1.95
CA ASP A 100 11.24 9.01 1.26
C ASP A 100 10.25 8.93 0.08
N LEU A 101 10.15 7.76 -0.53
CA LEU A 101 9.19 7.53 -1.62
C LEU A 101 7.76 7.31 -1.12
N ILE A 102 7.61 6.68 0.04
CA ILE A 102 6.30 6.30 0.61
C ILE A 102 5.73 7.42 1.47
N ALA A 103 6.54 8.08 2.31
CA ALA A 103 6.07 9.02 3.32
C ALA A 103 5.17 10.14 2.76
N PRO A 104 5.52 10.85 1.67
CA PRO A 104 4.67 11.89 1.12
C PRO A 104 3.34 11.34 0.58
N ARG A 105 3.38 10.16 -0.05
CA ARG A 105 2.19 9.51 -0.59
C ARG A 105 1.26 9.03 0.52
N LEU A 106 1.83 8.42 1.55
CA LEU A 106 1.09 7.95 2.71
C LEU A 106 0.43 9.11 3.45
N GLN A 107 1.17 10.21 3.68
CA GLN A 107 0.65 11.40 4.32
C GLN A 107 -0.55 11.98 3.54
N ASN A 108 -0.42 12.13 2.22
CA ASN A 108 -1.51 12.61 1.37
C ASN A 108 -2.72 11.67 1.39
N THR A 109 -2.48 10.36 1.34
CA THR A 109 -3.55 9.35 1.40
C THR A 109 -4.26 9.37 2.75
N LEU A 110 -3.52 9.44 3.85
CA LEU A 110 -4.10 9.53 5.20
C LEU A 110 -4.87 10.82 5.42
N PHE A 111 -4.34 11.95 4.92
CA PHE A 111 -5.04 13.24 4.98
C PHE A 111 -6.36 13.16 4.21
N LEU A 112 -6.33 12.68 2.96
CA LEU A 112 -7.53 12.55 2.14
C LEU A 112 -8.54 11.59 2.76
N ALA A 113 -8.08 10.44 3.25
CA ALA A 113 -8.92 9.47 3.95
C ALA A 113 -9.55 10.06 5.21
N GLY A 114 -8.78 10.83 5.99
CA GLY A 114 -9.27 11.53 7.17
C GLY A 114 -10.36 12.56 6.85
N VAL A 115 -10.14 13.39 5.85
CA VAL A 115 -11.14 14.36 5.39
C VAL A 115 -12.40 13.66 4.88
N THR A 116 -12.23 12.62 4.07
CA THR A 116 -13.35 11.84 3.56
C THR A 116 -14.14 11.20 4.71
N ALA A 117 -13.49 10.60 5.69
CA ALA A 117 -14.16 10.00 6.84
C ALA A 117 -14.89 11.05 7.69
N LEU A 118 -14.26 12.23 7.89
CA LEU A 118 -14.86 13.34 8.66
C LEU A 118 -16.17 13.85 8.04
N VAL A 119 -16.29 13.79 6.73
CA VAL A 119 -17.50 14.23 6.01
C VAL A 119 -18.49 13.07 5.85
N SER A 120 -18.02 11.91 5.38
CA SER A 120 -18.91 10.80 5.01
C SER A 120 -19.53 10.10 6.22
N VAL A 121 -18.82 9.96 7.33
CA VAL A 121 -19.35 9.25 8.51
C VAL A 121 -20.52 10.05 9.15
N PRO A 122 -20.39 11.35 9.47
CA PRO A 122 -21.53 12.11 9.99
C PRO A 122 -22.69 12.18 9.01
N LEU A 123 -22.42 12.37 7.73
CA LEU A 123 -23.45 12.42 6.70
C LEU A 123 -24.23 11.10 6.62
N ALA A 124 -23.53 9.98 6.61
CA ALA A 124 -24.15 8.64 6.58
C ALA A 124 -25.00 8.39 7.84
N LEU A 125 -24.51 8.79 9.02
CA LEU A 125 -25.27 8.66 10.27
C LEU A 125 -26.51 9.54 10.27
N ILE A 126 -26.40 10.81 9.86
CA ILE A 126 -27.52 11.73 9.80
C ILE A 126 -28.59 11.22 8.83
N LEU A 127 -28.19 10.86 7.61
CA LEU A 127 -29.11 10.33 6.61
C LEU A 127 -29.72 8.98 7.06
N GLY A 128 -28.89 8.07 7.58
CA GLY A 128 -29.37 6.77 8.04
C GLY A 128 -30.34 6.86 9.20
N ILE A 129 -30.05 7.69 10.22
CA ILE A 129 -30.95 7.89 11.37
C ILE A 129 -32.25 8.59 10.92
N SER A 130 -32.14 9.65 10.10
CA SER A 130 -33.32 10.39 9.65
C SER A 130 -34.25 9.56 8.78
N THR A 131 -33.72 8.74 7.86
CA THR A 131 -34.55 7.82 7.06
C THR A 131 -35.18 6.73 7.92
N ALA A 132 -34.50 6.24 8.95
CA ALA A 132 -35.06 5.28 9.88
C ALA A 132 -36.23 5.87 10.71
N LEU A 133 -36.10 7.15 11.13
CA LEU A 133 -37.17 7.88 11.85
C LEU A 133 -38.40 8.13 10.97
N TYR A 134 -38.18 8.51 9.72
CA TYR A 134 -39.27 8.81 8.76
C TYR A 134 -39.48 7.66 7.77
N ARG A 135 -39.44 6.43 8.25
CA ARG A 135 -39.57 5.20 7.46
C ARG A 135 -40.85 5.20 6.61
N ASN A 136 -40.74 4.71 5.37
CA ASN A 136 -41.80 4.66 4.35
C ASN A 136 -42.37 6.01 3.91
N SER A 137 -41.78 7.14 4.32
CA SER A 137 -42.13 8.48 3.83
C SER A 137 -41.56 8.73 2.43
N ILE A 138 -42.02 9.82 1.81
CA ILE A 138 -41.45 10.32 0.55
C ILE A 138 -39.96 10.65 0.74
N TYR A 139 -39.59 11.21 1.90
CA TYR A 139 -38.20 11.50 2.27
C TYR A 139 -37.33 10.26 2.26
N ASP A 140 -37.74 9.20 2.95
CA ASP A 140 -37.00 7.92 2.99
C ASP A 140 -36.81 7.35 1.57
N ARG A 141 -37.89 7.31 0.78
CA ARG A 141 -37.81 6.83 -0.61
C ARG A 141 -36.88 7.68 -1.47
N SER A 142 -36.92 9.00 -1.31
CA SER A 142 -36.05 9.91 -2.07
C SER A 142 -34.58 9.70 -1.74
N ILE A 143 -34.22 9.63 -0.45
CA ILE A 143 -32.84 9.40 -0.03
C ILE A 143 -32.34 8.04 -0.51
N ASN A 144 -33.14 6.98 -0.36
CA ASN A 144 -32.76 5.66 -0.85
C ASN A 144 -32.60 5.64 -2.38
N THR A 145 -33.48 6.30 -3.13
CA THR A 145 -33.36 6.39 -4.58
C THR A 145 -32.07 7.11 -5.00
N VAL A 146 -31.79 8.26 -4.38
CA VAL A 146 -30.56 9.02 -4.65
C VAL A 146 -29.33 8.19 -4.32
N THR A 147 -29.30 7.54 -3.16
CA THR A 147 -28.15 6.69 -2.74
C THR A 147 -27.95 5.52 -3.70
N LEU A 148 -29.01 4.81 -4.09
CA LEU A 148 -28.91 3.71 -5.06
C LEU A 148 -28.46 4.21 -6.44
N THR A 149 -28.95 5.37 -6.87
CA THR A 149 -28.53 5.98 -8.13
C THR A 149 -27.03 6.34 -8.08
N THR A 150 -26.57 6.93 -6.97
CA THR A 150 -25.16 7.30 -6.81
C THR A 150 -24.22 6.08 -6.87
N ILE A 151 -24.60 4.95 -6.26
CA ILE A 151 -23.83 3.71 -6.31
C ILE A 151 -23.73 3.16 -7.75
N SER A 152 -24.73 3.45 -8.59
CA SER A 152 -24.75 2.98 -9.98
C SER A 152 -23.78 3.73 -10.89
N PHE A 153 -23.26 4.87 -10.49
CA PHE A 153 -22.25 5.60 -11.25
C PHE A 153 -20.84 5.10 -10.95
N PRO A 154 -20.00 4.89 -11.96
CA PRO A 154 -18.58 4.57 -11.75
C PRO A 154 -17.87 5.73 -11.03
N GLU A 155 -17.17 5.43 -9.93
CA GLU A 155 -16.50 6.43 -9.10
C GLU A 155 -15.51 7.32 -9.88
N PHE A 156 -14.77 6.70 -10.82
CA PHE A 156 -13.82 7.43 -11.67
C PHE A 156 -14.52 8.45 -12.59
N PHE A 157 -15.75 8.17 -13.06
CA PHE A 157 -16.51 9.07 -13.90
C PHE A 157 -16.92 10.33 -13.13
N VAL A 158 -17.40 10.15 -11.87
CA VAL A 158 -17.72 11.27 -10.98
C VAL A 158 -16.48 12.10 -10.67
N ALA A 159 -15.33 11.44 -10.41
CA ALA A 159 -14.07 12.13 -10.17
C ALA A 159 -13.62 12.96 -11.39
N TYR A 160 -13.74 12.43 -12.61
CA TYR A 160 -13.42 13.18 -13.84
C TYR A 160 -14.29 14.40 -14.02
N ILE A 161 -15.61 14.29 -13.79
CA ILE A 161 -16.54 15.42 -13.88
C ILE A 161 -16.16 16.50 -12.87
N LEU A 162 -15.90 16.11 -11.62
CA LEU A 162 -15.50 17.05 -10.57
C LEU A 162 -14.20 17.80 -10.91
N ILE A 163 -13.19 17.10 -11.45
CA ILE A 163 -11.92 17.72 -11.86
C ILE A 163 -12.13 18.70 -13.03
N LEU A 164 -13.11 18.47 -13.89
CA LEU A 164 -13.36 19.28 -15.07
C LEU A 164 -14.07 20.60 -14.72
N PHE A 165 -14.78 20.64 -13.57
CA PHE A 165 -15.54 21.81 -13.09
C PHE A 165 -14.89 22.53 -11.90
N LEU A 166 -13.83 22.01 -11.31
CA LEU A 166 -13.04 22.60 -10.22
C LEU A 166 -11.77 23.26 -10.76
#